data_dcdaaa2a214a6ee0fa14ca87d3c8dc86
#
_entry.id   dcdaaa2a214a6ee0fa14ca87d3c8dc86
#
_cell.length_a   1.000
_cell.length_b   1.000
_cell.length_c   1.000
_cell.angle_alpha   90.00
_cell.angle_beta   90.00
_cell.angle_gamma   90.00
#
_symmetry.space_group_name_H-M   'P 1'
#
loop_
_entity.id
_entity.type
_entity.pdbx_description
1 polymer ?
#
loop_
_entity_poly.entity_id
_entity_poly.type
_entity_poly.pdbx_seq_one_letter_code
_entity_poly.pdbx_strand_id
1 'polypeptide(L)'
;MKILLLSRSNFEIKSFLIKYLKLKFKNVSIVLDDVENKKYRNIFKAKHTYAFLFGYEKLIKKEYLNKIKYPLNFHPAGRKYPGAGCYSYALYNKDKYHGVICHLAVEKPDSGFIVREKKFIITREENFLTLREKTLLMGLKLFYEIVDEICKNNEIKFSASLCFLYICMLG
;
A
#
# COMPACT_ATOMS: atom_id res chain seq x y z
N MET A 1 -9.60 9.41 13.62
CA MET A 1 -9.38 8.93 12.23
C MET A 1 -10.12 7.62 12.03
N LYS A 2 -10.73 7.42 10.84
CA LYS A 2 -11.31 6.13 10.41
C LYS A 2 -10.32 5.48 9.44
N ILE A 3 -9.87 4.30 9.78
CA ILE A 3 -8.85 3.54 9.05
C ILE A 3 -9.49 2.36 8.34
N LEU A 4 -9.03 2.07 7.13
CA LEU A 4 -9.44 0.91 6.35
C LEU A 4 -8.20 0.10 5.96
N LEU A 5 -8.23 -1.20 6.16
CA LEU A 5 -7.25 -2.13 5.61
C LEU A 5 -7.92 -2.94 4.50
N LEU A 6 -7.29 -2.95 3.34
CA LEU A 6 -7.63 -3.81 2.20
C LEU A 6 -6.49 -4.80 1.99
N SER A 7 -6.79 -6.10 2.01
CA SER A 7 -5.79 -7.17 1.85
C SER A 7 -6.43 -8.44 1.31
N ARG A 8 -5.64 -9.48 1.04
CA ARG A 8 -6.14 -10.82 0.75
C ARG A 8 -6.31 -11.62 2.03
N SER A 9 -7.28 -12.54 2.05
CA SER A 9 -7.51 -13.44 3.19
C SER A 9 -6.35 -14.39 3.45
N ASN A 10 -5.64 -14.81 2.40
CA ASN A 10 -4.46 -15.69 2.44
C ASN A 10 -3.11 -14.95 2.41
N PHE A 11 -3.08 -13.62 2.64
CA PHE A 11 -1.83 -12.88 2.64
C PHE A 11 -1.02 -13.14 3.91
N GLU A 12 0.23 -13.56 3.77
CA GLU A 12 1.05 -14.12 4.86
C GLU A 12 1.24 -13.16 6.03
N ILE A 13 1.49 -11.88 5.74
CA ILE A 13 1.73 -10.86 6.78
C ILE A 13 0.48 -10.13 7.24
N LYS A 14 -0.70 -10.50 6.74
CA LYS A 14 -1.99 -9.84 7.06
C LYS A 14 -2.23 -9.68 8.56
N SER A 15 -1.93 -10.71 9.35
CA SER A 15 -2.15 -10.69 10.79
C SER A 15 -1.31 -9.62 11.50
N PHE A 16 -0.09 -9.37 11.03
CA PHE A 16 0.78 -8.30 11.54
C PHE A 16 0.20 -6.92 11.22
N LEU A 17 -0.28 -6.72 9.98
CA LEU A 17 -0.91 -5.46 9.56
C LEU A 17 -2.13 -5.15 10.44
N ILE A 18 -3.02 -6.15 10.62
CA ILE A 18 -4.25 -6.00 11.43
C ILE A 18 -3.92 -5.69 12.87
N LYS A 19 -3.02 -6.46 13.50
CA LYS A 19 -2.63 -6.26 14.90
C LYS A 19 -2.05 -4.85 15.10
N TYR A 20 -1.16 -4.43 14.20
CA TYR A 20 -0.51 -3.13 14.31
C TYR A 20 -1.49 -1.96 14.16
N LEU A 21 -2.37 -2.01 13.16
CA LEU A 21 -3.39 -0.97 12.99
C LEU A 21 -4.33 -0.90 14.19
N LYS A 22 -4.79 -2.04 14.74
CA LYS A 22 -5.65 -2.07 15.92
C LYS A 22 -4.95 -1.58 17.19
N LEU A 23 -3.62 -1.75 17.28
CA LEU A 23 -2.82 -1.19 18.37
C LEU A 23 -2.74 0.34 18.30
N LYS A 24 -2.64 0.89 17.09
CA LYS A 24 -2.42 2.32 16.86
C LYS A 24 -3.71 3.14 16.71
N PHE A 25 -4.81 2.54 16.25
CA PHE A 25 -6.04 3.25 15.94
C PHE A 25 -7.28 2.58 16.57
N LYS A 26 -8.20 3.41 17.11
CA LYS A 26 -9.46 2.92 17.70
C LYS A 26 -10.48 2.42 16.65
N ASN A 27 -10.50 3.05 15.46
CA ASN A 27 -11.52 2.77 14.44
C ASN A 27 -10.85 2.17 13.19
N VAL A 28 -10.74 0.84 13.14
CA VAL A 28 -10.15 0.09 12.03
C VAL A 28 -11.18 -0.83 11.42
N SER A 29 -11.48 -0.62 10.15
CA SER A 29 -12.28 -1.52 9.31
C SER A 29 -11.35 -2.40 8.46
N ILE A 30 -11.75 -3.64 8.21
CA ILE A 30 -10.95 -4.61 7.47
C ILE A 30 -11.81 -5.20 6.36
N VAL A 31 -11.30 -5.15 5.13
CA VAL A 31 -11.88 -5.78 3.95
C VAL A 31 -10.87 -6.77 3.38
N LEU A 32 -11.29 -8.01 3.22
CA LEU A 32 -10.47 -9.08 2.67
C LEU A 32 -11.04 -9.54 1.33
N ASP A 33 -10.16 -9.70 0.35
CA ASP A 33 -10.39 -10.22 -1.00
C ASP A 33 -11.17 -9.28 -1.93
N ASP A 34 -12.40 -8.90 -1.61
CA ASP A 34 -13.22 -8.10 -2.52
C ASP A 34 -14.05 -7.04 -1.79
N VAL A 35 -13.89 -5.79 -2.18
CA VAL A 35 -14.67 -4.66 -1.65
C VAL A 35 -16.15 -4.75 -2.02
N GLU A 36 -16.50 -5.41 -3.12
CA GLU A 36 -17.88 -5.55 -3.60
C GLU A 36 -18.68 -6.63 -2.87
N ASN A 37 -18.01 -7.44 -2.03
CA ASN A 37 -18.69 -8.44 -1.23
C ASN A 37 -19.74 -7.79 -0.31
N LYS A 38 -20.96 -8.31 -0.36
CA LYS A 38 -22.13 -7.78 0.38
C LYS A 38 -21.86 -7.56 1.87
N LYS A 39 -21.02 -8.41 2.49
CA LYS A 39 -20.65 -8.29 3.93
C LYS A 39 -19.92 -6.98 4.25
N TYR A 40 -19.27 -6.33 3.26
CA TYR A 40 -18.52 -5.08 3.45
C TYR A 40 -19.28 -3.82 3.03
N ARG A 41 -20.52 -3.96 2.52
CA ARG A 41 -21.33 -2.84 2.01
C ARG A 41 -21.44 -1.67 3.00
N ASN A 42 -21.55 -1.97 4.29
CA ASN A 42 -21.70 -0.93 5.32
C ASN A 42 -20.39 -0.18 5.60
N ILE A 43 -19.23 -0.76 5.32
CA ILE A 43 -17.95 -0.11 5.53
C ILE A 43 -17.83 1.13 4.65
N PHE A 44 -18.25 1.04 3.39
CA PHE A 44 -18.18 2.13 2.42
C PHE A 44 -19.38 3.11 2.46
N LYS A 45 -20.29 2.97 3.40
CA LYS A 45 -21.28 4.04 3.70
C LYS A 45 -20.62 5.26 4.34
N ALA A 46 -19.52 5.07 5.07
CA ALA A 46 -18.75 6.12 5.71
C ALA A 46 -17.48 6.46 4.93
N LYS A 47 -17.06 7.73 5.00
CA LYS A 47 -15.74 8.15 4.50
C LYS A 47 -14.64 7.64 5.44
N HIS A 48 -13.49 7.27 4.87
CA HIS A 48 -12.28 6.87 5.60
C HIS A 48 -11.19 7.93 5.45
N THR A 49 -10.40 8.13 6.52
CA THR A 49 -9.27 9.06 6.47
C THR A 49 -8.12 8.42 5.70
N TYR A 50 -7.76 7.18 6.06
CA TYR A 50 -6.73 6.40 5.40
C TYR A 50 -7.26 5.03 5.02
N ALA A 51 -6.88 4.56 3.84
CA ALA A 51 -6.94 3.15 3.49
C ALA A 51 -5.53 2.65 3.19
N PHE A 52 -5.17 1.52 3.78
CA PHE A 52 -3.94 0.80 3.53
C PHE A 52 -4.25 -0.41 2.65
N LEU A 53 -3.76 -0.40 1.41
CA LEU A 53 -3.86 -1.49 0.46
C LEU A 53 -2.54 -2.24 0.49
N PHE A 54 -2.51 -3.42 1.10
CA PHE A 54 -1.30 -4.21 1.19
C PHE A 54 -1.60 -5.68 0.88
N GLY A 55 -1.02 -6.19 -0.20
CA GLY A 55 -1.37 -7.49 -0.74
C GLY A 55 -2.81 -7.55 -1.25
N TYR A 56 -3.37 -6.43 -1.69
CA TYR A 56 -4.68 -6.34 -2.32
C TYR A 56 -4.52 -6.34 -3.84
N GLU A 57 -5.16 -7.28 -4.52
CA GLU A 57 -4.94 -7.52 -5.97
C GLU A 57 -6.10 -7.06 -6.86
N LYS A 58 -7.21 -6.66 -6.25
CA LYS A 58 -8.38 -6.20 -7.01
C LYS A 58 -8.26 -4.72 -7.35
N LEU A 59 -8.76 -4.34 -8.52
CA LEU A 59 -8.95 -2.94 -8.85
C LEU A 59 -10.04 -2.34 -7.96
N ILE A 60 -9.81 -1.11 -7.49
CA ILE A 60 -10.80 -0.38 -6.70
C ILE A 60 -11.46 0.64 -7.61
N LYS A 61 -12.78 0.52 -7.77
CA LYS A 61 -13.57 1.48 -8.54
C LYS A 61 -13.51 2.87 -7.93
N LYS A 62 -13.63 3.89 -8.77
CA LYS A 62 -13.62 5.31 -8.39
C LYS A 62 -14.60 5.64 -7.27
N GLU A 63 -15.78 5.03 -7.29
CA GLU A 63 -16.81 5.23 -6.25
C GLU A 63 -16.33 4.86 -4.83
N TYR A 64 -15.45 3.83 -4.69
CA TYR A 64 -14.85 3.46 -3.41
C TYR A 64 -13.65 4.36 -3.08
N LEU A 65 -12.82 4.67 -4.07
CA LEU A 65 -11.68 5.60 -3.88
C LEU A 65 -12.17 6.96 -3.38
N ASN A 66 -13.29 7.48 -3.90
CA ASN A 66 -13.89 8.76 -3.47
C ASN A 66 -14.38 8.77 -2.01
N LYS A 67 -14.45 7.60 -1.36
CA LYS A 67 -14.76 7.47 0.08
C LYS A 67 -13.52 7.49 0.97
N ILE A 68 -12.33 7.64 0.40
CA ILE A 68 -11.05 7.54 1.09
C ILE A 68 -10.25 8.80 0.83
N LYS A 69 -9.85 9.51 1.89
CA LYS A 69 -9.03 10.73 1.73
C LYS A 69 -7.62 10.39 1.26
N TYR A 70 -6.99 9.37 1.87
CA TYR A 70 -5.63 8.94 1.55
C TYR A 70 -5.60 7.41 1.29
N PRO A 71 -5.82 6.97 0.05
CA PRO A 71 -5.71 5.56 -0.32
C PRO A 71 -4.24 5.21 -0.59
N LEU A 72 -3.57 4.56 0.37
CA LEU A 72 -2.15 4.21 0.34
C LEU A 72 -1.96 2.77 -0.11
N ASN A 73 -1.39 2.55 -1.29
CA ASN A 73 -1.07 1.22 -1.82
C ASN A 73 0.40 0.90 -1.61
N PHE A 74 0.68 -0.30 -1.08
CA PHE A 74 2.02 -0.86 -0.89
C PHE A 74 2.33 -1.83 -2.02
N HIS A 75 3.00 -1.34 -3.05
CA HIS A 75 3.39 -2.13 -4.21
C HIS A 75 4.78 -2.72 -4.01
N PRO A 76 4.97 -4.05 -4.21
CA PRO A 76 6.24 -4.73 -3.93
C PRO A 76 7.27 -4.57 -5.06
N ALA A 77 7.39 -3.36 -5.61
CA ALA A 77 8.38 -2.96 -6.61
C ALA A 77 8.52 -1.45 -6.65
N GLY A 78 9.53 -0.95 -7.39
CA GLY A 78 9.59 0.44 -7.82
C GLY A 78 8.69 0.69 -9.04
N ARG A 79 8.67 1.92 -9.57
CA ARG A 79 7.87 2.31 -10.76
C ARG A 79 8.17 1.50 -12.02
N LYS A 80 9.36 0.88 -12.09
CA LYS A 80 9.81 0.12 -13.25
C LYS A 80 8.90 -1.08 -13.56
N TYR A 81 8.28 -1.66 -12.53
CA TYR A 81 7.48 -2.89 -12.66
C TYR A 81 6.09 -2.70 -12.03
N PRO A 82 5.18 -1.98 -12.69
CA PRO A 82 3.79 -1.91 -12.25
C PRO A 82 3.10 -3.26 -12.44
N GLY A 83 2.12 -3.57 -11.59
CA GLY A 83 1.35 -4.80 -11.68
C GLY A 83 2.06 -6.04 -11.16
N ALA A 84 1.66 -7.20 -11.69
CA ALA A 84 2.16 -8.51 -11.27
C ALA A 84 3.52 -8.85 -11.91
N GLY A 85 4.23 -9.84 -11.32
CA GLY A 85 5.48 -10.38 -11.89
C GLY A 85 6.74 -9.57 -11.59
N CYS A 86 6.67 -8.55 -10.76
CA CYS A 86 7.78 -7.62 -10.46
C CYS A 86 9.09 -8.32 -10.04
N TYR A 87 9.02 -9.38 -9.24
CA TYR A 87 10.20 -10.14 -8.80
C TYR A 87 10.86 -10.87 -9.97
N SER A 88 10.05 -11.56 -10.80
CA SER A 88 10.54 -12.31 -11.96
C SER A 88 11.19 -11.38 -12.98
N TYR A 89 10.58 -10.24 -13.25
CA TYR A 89 11.15 -9.25 -14.16
C TYR A 89 12.45 -8.64 -13.62
N ALA A 90 12.53 -8.33 -12.33
CA ALA A 90 13.74 -7.79 -11.72
C ALA A 90 14.92 -8.78 -11.82
N LEU A 91 14.67 -10.07 -11.54
CA LEU A 91 15.67 -11.12 -11.67
C LEU A 91 16.07 -11.40 -13.13
N TYR A 92 15.09 -11.50 -14.03
CA TYR A 92 15.32 -11.71 -15.45
C TYR A 92 16.18 -10.59 -16.07
N ASN A 93 15.86 -9.34 -15.73
CA ASN A 93 16.61 -8.16 -16.20
C ASN A 93 17.93 -7.95 -15.46
N LYS A 94 18.27 -8.81 -14.50
CA LYS A 94 19.47 -8.68 -13.66
C LYS A 94 19.61 -7.31 -13.02
N ASP A 95 18.48 -6.79 -12.49
CA ASP A 95 18.47 -5.47 -11.87
C ASP A 95 19.38 -5.45 -10.64
N LYS A 96 20.13 -4.37 -10.48
CA LYS A 96 20.99 -4.16 -9.31
C LYS A 96 20.19 -3.86 -8.05
N TYR A 97 19.01 -3.26 -8.19
CA TYR A 97 18.16 -2.83 -7.08
C TYR A 97 16.75 -3.30 -7.26
N HIS A 98 16.14 -3.67 -6.15
CA HIS A 98 14.69 -3.86 -6.02
C HIS A 98 14.19 -3.06 -4.82
N GLY A 99 12.86 -3.02 -4.62
CA GLY A 99 12.33 -2.28 -3.49
C GLY A 99 10.81 -2.40 -3.35
N VAL A 100 10.28 -1.51 -2.57
CA VAL A 100 8.86 -1.35 -2.32
C VAL A 100 8.51 0.13 -2.34
N ILE A 101 7.37 0.47 -2.91
CA ILE A 101 6.81 1.81 -2.86
C ILE A 101 5.48 1.82 -2.11
N CYS A 102 5.24 2.91 -1.38
CA CYS A 102 3.91 3.31 -0.98
C CYS A 102 3.50 4.49 -1.87
N HIS A 103 2.37 4.35 -2.55
CA HIS A 103 1.85 5.38 -3.44
C HIS A 103 0.35 5.60 -3.20
N LEU A 104 -0.20 6.72 -3.65
CA LEU A 104 -1.64 6.94 -3.66
C LEU A 104 -2.28 6.01 -4.69
N ALA A 105 -3.28 5.22 -4.28
CA ALA A 105 -4.03 4.39 -5.20
C ALA A 105 -4.95 5.26 -6.06
N VAL A 106 -4.92 5.02 -7.36
CA VAL A 106 -5.78 5.63 -8.39
C VAL A 106 -6.40 4.52 -9.24
N GLU A 107 -7.33 4.85 -10.14
CA GLU A 107 -8.01 3.86 -10.98
C GLU A 107 -7.03 3.03 -11.83
N LYS A 108 -5.97 3.67 -12.35
CA LYS A 108 -4.91 2.97 -13.08
C LYS A 108 -3.95 2.32 -12.08
N PRO A 109 -3.72 1.00 -12.14
CA PRO A 109 -2.84 0.30 -11.22
C PRO A 109 -1.44 0.91 -11.14
N ASP A 110 -0.92 1.01 -9.92
CA ASP A 110 0.46 1.39 -9.56
C ASP A 110 0.99 2.69 -10.21
N SER A 111 0.07 3.55 -10.69
CA SER A 111 0.40 4.79 -11.40
C SER A 111 0.30 6.06 -10.55
N GLY A 112 -0.17 5.93 -9.31
CA GLY A 112 -0.35 7.07 -8.42
C GLY A 112 0.94 7.65 -7.88
N PHE A 113 0.83 8.77 -7.18
CA PHE A 113 1.97 9.46 -6.57
C PHE A 113 2.67 8.62 -5.53
N ILE A 114 4.00 8.47 -5.66
CA ILE A 114 4.83 7.80 -4.66
C ILE A 114 4.94 8.68 -3.41
N VAL A 115 4.48 8.17 -2.29
CA VAL A 115 4.57 8.78 -0.96
C VAL A 115 5.93 8.49 -0.33
N ARG A 116 6.36 7.22 -0.42
CA ARG A 116 7.65 6.72 0.10
C ARG A 116 8.15 5.58 -0.75
N GLU A 117 9.46 5.43 -0.78
CA GLU A 117 10.14 4.32 -1.44
C GLU A 117 11.24 3.78 -0.54
N LYS A 118 11.44 2.46 -0.58
CA LYS A 118 12.61 1.78 0.00
C LYS A 118 13.22 0.89 -1.05
N LYS A 119 14.55 0.97 -1.20
CA LYS A 119 15.34 0.16 -2.13
C LYS A 119 16.37 -0.67 -1.39
N PHE A 120 16.73 -1.79 -1.97
CA PHE A 120 17.83 -2.65 -1.52
C PHE A 120 18.53 -3.28 -2.73
N ILE A 121 19.76 -3.75 -2.51
CA ILE A 121 20.56 -4.42 -3.54
C ILE A 121 20.07 -5.86 -3.70
N ILE A 122 19.89 -6.29 -4.95
CA ILE A 122 19.71 -7.70 -5.31
C ILE A 122 21.10 -8.34 -5.36
N THR A 123 21.32 -9.37 -4.55
CA THR A 123 22.57 -10.14 -4.58
C THR A 123 22.52 -11.25 -5.64
N ARG A 124 23.66 -11.86 -5.97
CA ARG A 124 23.72 -12.93 -6.97
C ARG A 124 23.04 -14.21 -6.51
N GLU A 125 22.93 -14.40 -5.21
CA GLU A 125 22.31 -15.56 -4.57
C GLU A 125 20.78 -15.47 -4.50
N GLU A 126 20.22 -14.31 -4.84
CA GLU A 126 18.77 -14.11 -4.76
C GLU A 126 18.04 -14.89 -5.85
N ASN A 127 16.99 -15.55 -5.43
CA ASN A 127 16.00 -16.20 -6.29
C ASN A 127 14.61 -15.54 -6.07
N PHE A 128 13.60 -16.05 -6.76
CA PHE A 128 12.24 -15.52 -6.65
C PHE A 128 11.72 -15.50 -5.21
N LEU A 129 11.94 -16.57 -4.45
CA LEU A 129 11.42 -16.71 -3.07
C LEU A 129 12.13 -15.74 -2.12
N THR A 130 13.46 -15.73 -2.13
CA THR A 130 14.26 -14.86 -1.25
C THR A 130 14.03 -13.38 -1.56
N LEU A 131 13.95 -13.01 -2.85
CA LEU A 131 13.65 -11.63 -3.26
C LEU A 131 12.26 -11.20 -2.81
N ARG A 132 11.26 -12.09 -2.95
CA ARG A 132 9.89 -11.85 -2.50
C ARG A 132 9.83 -11.65 -0.99
N GLU A 133 10.44 -12.55 -0.20
CA GLU A 133 10.46 -12.44 1.26
C GLU A 133 11.11 -11.15 1.73
N LYS A 134 12.29 -10.81 1.19
CA LYS A 134 13.01 -9.57 1.50
C LYS A 134 12.17 -8.33 1.17
N THR A 135 11.45 -8.37 0.04
CA THR A 135 10.56 -7.28 -0.35
C THR A 135 9.36 -7.15 0.60
N LEU A 136 8.76 -8.28 1.02
CA LEU A 136 7.65 -8.27 1.98
C LEU A 136 8.08 -7.70 3.35
N LEU A 137 9.25 -8.09 3.85
CA LEU A 137 9.81 -7.55 5.09
C LEU A 137 10.09 -6.06 4.98
N MET A 138 10.65 -5.61 3.85
CA MET A 138 10.87 -4.19 3.59
C MET A 138 9.54 -3.42 3.49
N GLY A 139 8.53 -4.02 2.87
CA GLY A 139 7.18 -3.47 2.80
C GLY A 139 6.52 -3.33 4.16
N LEU A 140 6.67 -4.35 5.02
CA LEU A 140 6.16 -4.31 6.40
C LEU A 140 6.86 -3.21 7.22
N LYS A 141 8.17 -3.07 7.07
CA LYS A 141 8.93 -1.97 7.70
C LYS A 141 8.42 -0.60 7.24
N LEU A 142 8.24 -0.42 5.92
CA LEU A 142 7.70 0.82 5.35
C LEU A 142 6.29 1.12 5.87
N PHE A 143 5.45 0.10 5.98
CA PHE A 143 4.10 0.22 6.52
C PHE A 143 4.12 0.71 7.98
N TYR A 144 4.96 0.14 8.85
CA TYR A 144 5.09 0.55 10.24
C TYR A 144 5.55 2.01 10.35
N GLU A 145 6.57 2.40 9.58
CA GLU A 145 7.08 3.77 9.56
C GLU A 145 5.99 4.79 9.17
N ILE A 146 5.18 4.48 8.15
CA ILE A 146 4.08 5.34 7.70
C ILE A 146 2.99 5.42 8.77
N VAL A 147 2.60 4.29 9.37
CA VAL A 147 1.60 4.26 10.43
C VAL A 147 2.07 5.06 11.65
N ASP A 148 3.33 4.91 12.06
CA ASP A 148 3.89 5.67 13.19
C ASP A 148 3.99 7.17 12.89
N GLU A 149 4.34 7.55 11.66
CA GLU A 149 4.35 8.94 11.22
C GLU A 149 2.93 9.56 11.31
N ILE A 150 1.91 8.84 10.84
CA ILE A 150 0.51 9.28 10.93
C ILE A 150 0.08 9.42 12.40
N CYS A 151 0.45 8.49 13.26
CA CYS A 151 0.13 8.56 14.69
C CYS A 151 0.80 9.75 15.38
N LYS A 152 2.05 10.02 15.04
CA LYS A 152 2.84 11.10 15.66
C LYS A 152 2.39 12.48 15.20
N ASN A 153 2.10 12.64 13.91
CA ASN A 153 1.85 13.95 13.29
C ASN A 153 0.35 14.20 13.01
N ASN A 154 -0.54 13.23 13.27
CA ASN A 154 -1.93 13.17 12.84
C ASN A 154 -2.13 13.24 11.32
N GLU A 155 -1.06 13.26 10.54
CA GLU A 155 -1.08 13.30 9.08
C GLU A 155 0.21 12.71 8.50
N ILE A 156 0.10 12.13 7.29
CA ILE A 156 1.27 11.72 6.51
C ILE A 156 1.88 12.94 5.83
N LYS A 157 3.21 13.05 5.89
CA LYS A 157 3.94 14.11 5.19
C LYS A 157 4.24 13.69 3.77
N PHE A 158 3.79 14.47 2.81
CA PHE A 158 4.20 14.36 1.42
C PHE A 158 5.47 15.20 1.18
N SER A 159 6.34 14.80 0.25
CA SER A 159 7.45 15.68 -0.16
C SER A 159 6.91 16.98 -0.75
N ALA A 160 7.61 18.10 -0.58
CA ALA A 160 7.13 19.43 -0.97
C ALA A 160 6.71 19.51 -2.46
N SER A 161 7.40 18.78 -3.35
CA SER A 161 7.03 18.66 -4.78
C SER A 161 5.71 17.92 -5.03
N LEU A 162 5.22 17.12 -4.07
CA LEU A 162 4.01 16.30 -4.16
C LEU A 162 2.79 17.02 -3.58
N CYS A 163 2.99 17.90 -2.61
CA CYS A 163 1.90 18.62 -1.94
C CYS A 163 1.14 19.53 -2.92
N PHE A 164 1.85 20.20 -3.83
CA PHE A 164 1.25 21.15 -4.80
C PHE A 164 0.34 20.44 -5.83
N LEU A 165 0.75 19.27 -6.31
CA LEU A 165 -0.01 18.50 -7.31
C LEU A 165 -1.25 17.80 -6.71
N TYR A 166 -1.17 17.39 -5.45
CA TYR A 166 -2.29 16.73 -4.78
C TYR A 166 -3.43 17.72 -4.42
N ILE A 167 -3.08 18.95 -4.02
CA ILE A 167 -4.06 20.01 -3.74
C ILE A 167 -4.81 20.40 -5.03
N CYS A 168 -4.13 20.43 -6.18
CA CYS A 168 -4.75 20.72 -7.48
C CYS A 168 -5.66 19.58 -8.00
N MET A 169 -5.56 18.36 -7.47
CA MET A 169 -6.42 17.23 -7.88
C MET A 169 -7.68 17.06 -7.02
N LEU A 170 -7.74 17.71 -5.84
CA LEU A 170 -8.89 17.66 -4.93
C LEU A 170 -9.83 18.87 -5.07
N GLY A 171 -9.48 19.90 -5.84
CA GLY A 171 -10.31 21.03 -6.22
C GLY A 171 -10.92 20.80 -7.58
#